data_f0c49db911cf9edfc34a0d7e797a0a95
#
_entry.id   f0c49db911cf9edfc34a0d7e797a0a95
#
_cell.length_a   1.000
_cell.length_b   1.000
_cell.length_c   1.000
_cell.angle_alpha   90.00
_cell.angle_beta   90.00
_cell.angle_gamma   90.00
#
_symmetry.space_group_name_H-M   'P 1'
#
loop_
_entity.id
_entity.type
_entity.pdbx_description
1 polymer ?
#
loop_
_entity_poly.entity_id
_entity_poly.type
_entity_poly.pdbx_seq_one_letter_code
_entity_poly.pdbx_strand_id
1 'polypeptide(L)'
;MGEWGPYIVAGLIALVVELLGGWLTVLGPWYANLRKPSWQPPGWAFGPAWTILFVMIAISGGMAWTQASSDARPALLVLFGVNAVLNVAWSGLFFRARRPDLAFAEVIVFWLSIAALILSVWPHSQTAALLLLPYLAWVAFAGYLNWTVARLNAYL
;
A
#
# COMPACT_ATOMS: atom_id res chain seq x y z
N MET A 1 8.08 2.79 -26.62
CA MET A 1 8.20 1.63 -25.71
C MET A 1 7.27 0.55 -26.23
N GLY A 2 7.72 -0.71 -26.31
CA GLY A 2 6.86 -1.83 -26.73
C GLY A 2 5.67 -2.03 -25.77
N GLU A 3 4.75 -2.93 -26.10
CA GLU A 3 3.52 -3.20 -25.32
C GLU A 3 3.79 -3.51 -23.82
N TRP A 4 4.94 -4.05 -23.50
CA TRP A 4 5.37 -4.39 -22.14
C TRP A 4 5.98 -3.23 -21.35
N GLY A 5 6.32 -2.13 -22.00
CA GLY A 5 6.99 -0.98 -21.37
C GLY A 5 6.27 -0.47 -20.12
N PRO A 6 4.96 -0.18 -20.16
CA PRO A 6 4.20 0.29 -19.00
C PRO A 6 4.19 -0.69 -17.82
N TYR A 7 4.14 -2.00 -18.09
CA TYR A 7 4.17 -3.04 -17.06
C TYR A 7 5.53 -3.14 -16.39
N ILE A 8 6.61 -3.04 -17.17
CA ILE A 8 7.98 -3.04 -16.64
C ILE A 8 8.20 -1.83 -15.74
N VAL A 9 7.78 -0.63 -16.19
CA VAL A 9 7.90 0.60 -15.39
C VAL A 9 7.08 0.50 -14.11
N ALA A 10 5.83 0.06 -14.18
CA ALA A 10 4.99 -0.14 -13.01
C ALA A 10 5.59 -1.18 -12.04
N GLY A 11 6.14 -2.27 -12.56
CA GLY A 11 6.82 -3.29 -11.76
C GLY A 11 8.07 -2.76 -11.06
N LEU A 12 8.89 -1.97 -11.74
CA LEU A 12 10.07 -1.34 -11.14
C LEU A 12 9.69 -0.35 -10.03
N ILE A 13 8.66 0.46 -10.25
CA ILE A 13 8.15 1.39 -9.23
C ILE A 13 7.62 0.61 -8.03
N ALA A 14 6.81 -0.43 -8.24
CA ALA A 14 6.28 -1.27 -7.18
C ALA A 14 7.41 -1.93 -6.36
N LEU A 15 8.43 -2.44 -7.04
CA LEU A 15 9.62 -3.01 -6.38
C LEU A 15 10.36 -1.98 -5.52
N VAL A 16 10.54 -0.76 -6.02
CA VAL A 16 11.17 0.33 -5.24
C VAL A 16 10.35 0.65 -4.00
N VAL A 17 9.03 0.75 -4.12
CA VAL A 17 8.13 1.01 -2.99
C VAL A 17 8.20 -0.12 -1.96
N GLU A 18 8.20 -1.39 -2.40
CA GLU A 18 8.32 -2.56 -1.53
C GLU A 18 9.66 -2.56 -0.78
N LEU A 19 10.76 -2.31 -1.48
CA LEU A 19 12.10 -2.26 -0.88
C LEU A 19 12.22 -1.12 0.13
N LEU A 20 11.70 0.07 -0.17
CA LEU A 20 11.69 1.21 0.76
C LEU A 20 10.83 0.92 1.99
N GLY A 21 9.63 0.37 1.82
CA GLY A 21 8.76 -0.06 2.91
C GLY A 21 9.43 -1.10 3.80
N GLY A 22 10.05 -2.10 3.19
CA GLY A 22 10.82 -3.14 3.89
C GLY A 22 12.00 -2.57 4.69
N TRP A 23 12.76 -1.65 4.08
CA TRP A 23 13.89 -0.97 4.76
C TRP A 23 13.43 -0.12 5.95
N LEU A 24 12.25 0.49 5.87
CA LEU A 24 11.67 1.26 6.97
C LEU A 24 11.05 0.37 8.06
N THR A 25 10.76 -0.89 7.77
CA THR A 25 10.15 -1.85 8.70
C THR A 25 11.21 -2.40 9.66
N VAL A 26 11.46 -1.68 10.74
CA VAL A 26 12.45 -2.06 11.77
C VAL A 26 11.78 -2.91 12.84
N LEU A 27 12.00 -4.23 12.79
CA LEU A 27 11.48 -5.22 13.76
C LEU A 27 12.44 -5.37 14.95
N GLY A 28 12.80 -4.25 15.60
CA GLY A 28 13.72 -4.22 16.74
C GLY A 28 13.01 -4.45 18.09
N PRO A 29 13.75 -4.24 19.24
CA PRO A 29 13.22 -4.46 20.58
C PRO A 29 11.94 -3.69 20.88
N TRP A 30 11.78 -2.47 20.34
CA TRP A 30 10.55 -1.70 20.51
C TRP A 30 9.34 -2.46 19.94
N TYR A 31 9.42 -2.95 18.70
CA TYR A 31 8.34 -3.70 18.06
C TYR A 31 8.07 -5.02 18.77
N ALA A 32 9.13 -5.71 19.22
CA ALA A 32 9.01 -6.98 19.93
C ALA A 32 8.24 -6.82 21.26
N ASN A 33 8.42 -5.68 21.95
CA ASN A 33 7.78 -5.39 23.23
C ASN A 33 6.35 -4.81 23.12
N LEU A 34 5.89 -4.47 21.91
CA LEU A 34 4.50 -4.03 21.72
C LEU A 34 3.51 -5.15 22.09
N ARG A 35 2.45 -4.78 22.81
CA ARG A 35 1.30 -5.65 23.01
C ARG A 35 0.56 -5.76 21.68
N LYS A 36 0.38 -6.99 21.23
CA LYS A 36 -0.26 -7.32 19.94
C LYS A 36 -1.51 -8.15 20.17
N PRO A 37 -2.56 -8.01 19.38
CA PRO A 37 -3.75 -8.84 19.50
C PRO A 37 -3.44 -10.30 19.14
N SER A 38 -4.14 -11.24 19.78
CA SER A 38 -3.97 -12.69 19.54
C SER A 38 -4.29 -13.13 18.11
N TRP A 39 -5.10 -12.34 17.39
CA TRP A 39 -5.48 -12.59 16.01
C TRP A 39 -4.50 -11.99 14.98
N GLN A 40 -3.41 -11.34 15.43
CA GLN A 40 -2.40 -10.83 14.50
C GLN A 40 -1.77 -12.01 13.72
N PRO A 41 -1.67 -11.90 12.37
CA PRO A 41 -0.96 -12.91 11.59
C PRO A 41 0.50 -13.04 12.03
N PRO A 42 1.10 -14.22 11.86
CA PRO A 42 2.51 -14.40 12.14
C PRO A 42 3.35 -13.48 11.26
N GLY A 43 4.46 -12.96 11.80
CA GLY A 43 5.30 -11.94 11.12
C GLY A 43 5.74 -12.33 9.72
N TRP A 44 6.01 -13.63 9.47
CA TRP A 44 6.42 -14.12 8.17
C TRP A 44 5.32 -13.96 7.09
N ALA A 45 4.04 -13.88 7.46
CA ALA A 45 2.95 -13.79 6.50
C ALA A 45 2.86 -12.42 5.81
N PHE A 46 3.38 -11.35 6.44
CA PHE A 46 3.30 -9.99 5.91
C PHE A 46 4.14 -9.81 4.64
N GLY A 47 5.35 -10.37 4.59
CA GLY A 47 6.22 -10.27 3.40
C GLY A 47 5.56 -10.82 2.15
N PRO A 48 5.20 -12.12 2.10
CA PRO A 48 4.51 -12.70 0.94
C PRO A 48 3.21 -11.99 0.57
N ALA A 49 2.41 -11.56 1.56
CA ALA A 49 1.17 -10.83 1.31
C ALA A 49 1.45 -9.51 0.58
N TRP A 50 2.41 -8.71 1.04
CA TRP A 50 2.77 -7.46 0.38
C TRP A 50 3.36 -7.69 -1.01
N THR A 51 4.22 -8.70 -1.20
CA THR A 51 4.77 -9.03 -2.52
C THR A 51 3.66 -9.35 -3.54
N ILE A 52 2.67 -10.17 -3.15
CA ILE A 52 1.52 -10.47 -4.00
C ILE A 52 0.76 -9.18 -4.35
N LEU A 53 0.50 -8.33 -3.37
CA LEU A 53 -0.20 -7.06 -3.59
C LEU A 53 0.58 -6.14 -4.52
N PHE A 54 1.90 -6.01 -4.36
CA PHE A 54 2.71 -5.18 -5.25
C PHE A 54 2.73 -5.69 -6.68
N VAL A 55 2.73 -7.01 -6.90
CA VAL A 55 2.55 -7.61 -8.24
C VAL A 55 1.20 -7.22 -8.84
N MET A 56 0.11 -7.31 -8.06
CA MET A 56 -1.23 -6.94 -8.51
C MET A 56 -1.33 -5.43 -8.82
N ILE A 57 -0.72 -4.58 -7.99
CA ILE A 57 -0.66 -3.12 -8.20
C ILE A 57 0.11 -2.80 -9.49
N ALA A 58 1.23 -3.47 -9.74
CA ALA A 58 2.04 -3.28 -10.94
C ALA A 58 1.26 -3.67 -12.21
N ILE A 59 0.57 -4.80 -12.19
CA ILE A 59 -0.29 -5.25 -13.30
C ILE A 59 -1.43 -4.24 -13.52
N SER A 60 -2.11 -3.84 -12.45
CA SER A 60 -3.17 -2.82 -12.49
C SER A 60 -2.65 -1.51 -13.10
N GLY A 61 -1.51 -1.01 -12.65
CA GLY A 61 -0.91 0.22 -13.17
C GLY A 61 -0.55 0.13 -14.66
N GLY A 62 0.03 -0.99 -15.09
CA GLY A 62 0.33 -1.25 -16.51
C GLY A 62 -0.93 -1.29 -17.37
N MET A 63 -1.97 -2.01 -16.92
CA MET A 63 -3.27 -2.08 -17.60
C MET A 63 -3.97 -0.71 -17.65
N ALA A 64 -4.01 -0.01 -16.53
CA ALA A 64 -4.62 1.32 -16.45
C ALA A 64 -3.94 2.28 -17.43
N TRP A 65 -2.61 2.29 -17.48
CA TRP A 65 -1.85 3.15 -18.38
C TRP A 65 -2.09 2.81 -19.85
N THR A 66 -2.12 1.54 -20.23
CA THR A 66 -2.29 1.11 -21.62
C THR A 66 -3.71 1.36 -22.13
N GLN A 67 -4.72 1.26 -21.26
CA GLN A 67 -6.12 1.37 -21.62
C GLN A 67 -6.69 2.79 -21.44
N ALA A 68 -6.03 3.64 -20.67
CA ALA A 68 -6.43 5.03 -20.48
C ALA A 68 -6.09 5.91 -21.70
N SER A 69 -6.95 6.91 -21.95
CA SER A 69 -6.65 7.97 -22.92
C SER A 69 -5.44 8.78 -22.50
N SER A 70 -4.79 9.46 -23.47
CA SER A 70 -3.66 10.36 -23.20
C SER A 70 -3.96 11.39 -22.14
N ASP A 71 -5.19 11.91 -22.12
CA ASP A 71 -5.62 12.98 -21.22
C ASP A 71 -5.85 12.48 -19.78
N ALA A 72 -6.18 11.20 -19.60
CA ALA A 72 -6.38 10.59 -18.29
C ALA A 72 -5.06 10.15 -17.62
N ARG A 73 -4.03 9.83 -18.41
CA ARG A 73 -2.76 9.30 -17.90
C ARG A 73 -2.07 10.16 -16.83
N PRO A 74 -1.99 11.51 -16.98
CA PRO A 74 -1.35 12.34 -15.95
C PRO A 74 -2.04 12.23 -14.59
N ALA A 75 -3.38 12.21 -14.56
CA ALA A 75 -4.13 12.07 -13.32
C ALA A 75 -3.90 10.69 -12.67
N LEU A 76 -3.89 9.62 -13.45
CA LEU A 76 -3.58 8.28 -12.96
C LEU A 76 -2.16 8.21 -12.39
N LEU A 77 -1.18 8.81 -13.08
CA LEU A 77 0.20 8.85 -12.61
C LEU A 77 0.33 9.56 -11.26
N VAL A 78 -0.36 10.69 -11.08
CA VAL A 78 -0.37 11.43 -9.81
C VAL A 78 -1.01 10.58 -8.70
N LEU A 79 -2.14 9.93 -8.98
CA LEU A 79 -2.84 9.10 -7.99
C LEU A 79 -2.00 7.89 -7.56
N PHE A 80 -1.40 7.15 -8.49
CA PHE A 80 -0.49 6.05 -8.17
C PHE A 80 0.76 6.56 -7.41
N GLY A 81 1.30 7.73 -7.78
CA GLY A 81 2.42 8.35 -7.10
C GLY A 81 2.09 8.75 -5.66
N VAL A 82 0.96 9.41 -5.43
CA VAL A 82 0.48 9.75 -4.08
C VAL A 82 0.28 8.49 -3.25
N ASN A 83 -0.36 7.47 -3.83
CA ASN A 83 -0.56 6.20 -3.14
C ASN A 83 0.78 5.52 -2.76
N ALA A 84 1.77 5.54 -3.65
CA ALA A 84 3.10 5.01 -3.38
C ALA A 84 3.79 5.73 -2.21
N VAL A 85 3.70 7.07 -2.17
CA VAL A 85 4.24 7.87 -1.07
C VAL A 85 3.56 7.54 0.25
N LEU A 86 2.24 7.43 0.28
CA LEU A 86 1.48 7.07 1.48
C LEU A 86 1.84 5.66 1.96
N ASN A 87 1.99 4.69 1.05
CA ASN A 87 2.42 3.33 1.40
C ASN A 87 3.77 3.32 2.15
N VAL A 88 4.76 4.04 1.64
CA VAL A 88 6.08 4.17 2.28
C VAL A 88 5.98 4.95 3.59
N ALA A 89 5.19 6.02 3.62
CA ALA A 89 5.02 6.88 4.79
C ALA A 89 4.45 6.11 5.99
N TRP A 90 3.46 5.22 5.75
CA TRP A 90 2.91 4.38 6.81
C TRP A 90 3.98 3.54 7.52
N SER A 91 4.84 2.85 6.75
CA SER A 91 5.95 2.07 7.31
C SER A 91 6.92 2.95 8.10
N GLY A 92 7.23 4.13 7.59
CA GLY A 92 8.09 5.11 8.26
C GLY A 92 7.50 5.59 9.59
N LEU A 93 6.22 5.92 9.61
CA LEU A 93 5.53 6.40 10.82
C LEU A 93 5.39 5.30 11.87
N PHE A 94 4.97 4.10 11.45
CA PHE A 94 4.76 3.00 12.39
C PHE A 94 6.05 2.46 12.96
N PHE A 95 7.00 2.05 12.11
CA PHE A 95 8.18 1.31 12.54
C PHE A 95 9.39 2.21 12.85
N ARG A 96 9.65 3.21 11.99
CA ARG A 96 10.85 4.06 12.12
C ARG A 96 10.66 5.18 13.12
N ALA A 97 9.56 5.91 13.02
CA ALA A 97 9.20 6.98 13.96
C ALA A 97 8.60 6.44 15.25
N ARG A 98 8.17 5.16 15.30
CA ARG A 98 7.52 4.52 16.45
C ARG A 98 6.30 5.28 16.93
N ARG A 99 5.51 5.79 15.99
CA ARG A 99 4.29 6.57 16.21
C ARG A 99 3.06 5.86 15.63
N PRO A 100 2.58 4.77 16.30
CA PRO A 100 1.38 4.05 15.86
C PRO A 100 0.12 4.92 15.77
N ASP A 101 0.05 5.97 16.57
CA ASP A 101 -1.01 6.98 16.55
C ASP A 101 -1.02 7.77 15.22
N LEU A 102 0.12 8.31 14.82
CA LEU A 102 0.25 9.02 13.54
C LEU A 102 0.08 8.07 12.34
N ALA A 103 0.63 6.86 12.44
CA ALA A 103 0.44 5.84 11.43
C ALA A 103 -1.05 5.47 11.26
N PHE A 104 -1.83 5.45 12.36
CA PHE A 104 -3.26 5.22 12.28
C PHE A 104 -4.00 6.37 11.59
N ALA A 105 -3.66 7.60 11.87
CA ALA A 105 -4.23 8.76 11.17
C ALA A 105 -3.88 8.74 9.67
N GLU A 106 -2.64 8.39 9.35
CA GLU A 106 -2.14 8.31 7.98
C GLU A 106 -2.80 7.17 7.19
N VAL A 107 -2.98 5.98 7.77
CA VAL A 107 -3.57 4.83 7.07
C VAL A 107 -5.00 5.08 6.59
N ILE A 108 -5.73 6.00 7.22
CA ILE A 108 -7.06 6.41 6.75
C ILE A 108 -6.93 7.12 5.40
N VAL A 109 -6.00 8.07 5.29
CA VAL A 109 -5.71 8.79 4.03
C VAL A 109 -5.17 7.83 2.97
N PHE A 110 -4.30 6.93 3.39
CA PHE A 110 -3.75 5.87 2.55
C PHE A 110 -4.86 4.96 1.98
N TRP A 111 -5.78 4.50 2.81
CA TRP A 111 -6.92 3.70 2.40
C TRP A 111 -7.83 4.45 1.40
N LEU A 112 -8.12 5.72 1.69
CA LEU A 112 -8.91 6.58 0.80
C LEU A 112 -8.22 6.77 -0.56
N SER A 113 -6.88 6.85 -0.59
CA SER A 113 -6.13 6.95 -1.85
C SER A 113 -6.30 5.69 -2.72
N ILE A 114 -6.39 4.50 -2.11
CA ILE A 114 -6.65 3.25 -2.84
C ILE A 114 -8.09 3.24 -3.38
N ALA A 115 -9.06 3.67 -2.59
CA ALA A 115 -10.44 3.80 -3.06
C ALA A 115 -10.54 4.79 -4.25
N ALA A 116 -9.85 5.93 -4.17
CA ALA A 116 -9.76 6.89 -5.27
C ALA A 116 -9.12 6.29 -6.52
N LEU A 117 -8.05 5.49 -6.37
CA LEU A 117 -7.42 4.75 -7.47
C LEU A 117 -8.42 3.81 -8.15
N ILE A 118 -9.13 3.00 -7.38
CA ILE A 118 -10.12 2.05 -7.92
C ILE A 118 -11.17 2.79 -8.74
N LEU A 119 -11.73 3.86 -8.19
CA LEU A 119 -12.74 4.68 -8.87
C LEU A 119 -12.20 5.34 -10.14
N SER A 120 -10.96 5.80 -10.13
CA SER A 120 -10.33 6.47 -11.27
C SER A 120 -9.89 5.49 -12.37
N VAL A 121 -9.51 4.27 -12.00
CA VAL A 121 -9.09 3.22 -12.94
C VAL A 121 -10.30 2.54 -13.58
N TRP A 122 -11.43 2.44 -12.86
CA TRP A 122 -12.64 1.72 -13.29
C TRP A 122 -13.14 2.07 -14.69
N PRO A 123 -13.25 3.36 -15.09
CA PRO A 123 -13.71 3.73 -16.42
C PRO A 123 -12.79 3.27 -17.56
N HIS A 124 -11.52 3.03 -17.26
CA HIS A 124 -10.51 2.65 -18.24
C HIS A 124 -10.32 1.13 -18.31
N SER A 125 -10.34 0.47 -17.16
CA SER A 125 -10.14 -0.97 -17.04
C SER A 125 -10.76 -1.52 -15.77
N GLN A 126 -11.88 -2.20 -15.89
CA GLN A 126 -12.53 -2.86 -14.76
C GLN A 126 -11.63 -3.94 -14.14
N THR A 127 -10.94 -4.72 -14.97
CA THR A 127 -9.99 -5.73 -14.47
C THR A 127 -8.87 -5.12 -13.67
N ALA A 128 -8.29 -4.01 -14.13
CA ALA A 128 -7.25 -3.29 -13.38
C ALA A 128 -7.77 -2.76 -12.04
N ALA A 129 -9.00 -2.22 -12.02
CA ALA A 129 -9.62 -1.76 -10.78
C ALA A 129 -9.90 -2.91 -9.80
N LEU A 130 -10.39 -4.06 -10.29
CA LEU A 130 -10.62 -5.25 -9.46
C LEU A 130 -9.34 -5.82 -8.85
N LEU A 131 -8.20 -5.72 -9.55
CA LEU A 131 -6.90 -6.11 -9.02
C LEU A 131 -6.46 -5.28 -7.80
N LEU A 132 -7.02 -4.08 -7.59
CA LEU A 132 -6.75 -3.24 -6.43
C LEU A 132 -7.64 -3.55 -5.21
N LEU A 133 -8.71 -4.35 -5.36
CA LEU A 133 -9.60 -4.69 -4.25
C LEU A 133 -8.90 -5.46 -3.11
N PRO A 134 -8.05 -6.47 -3.37
CA PRO A 134 -7.29 -7.13 -2.31
C PRO A 134 -6.37 -6.16 -1.56
N TYR A 135 -5.81 -5.17 -2.25
CA TYR A 135 -5.01 -4.11 -1.65
C TYR A 135 -5.84 -3.23 -0.70
N LEU A 136 -7.03 -2.81 -1.14
CA LEU A 136 -7.97 -2.05 -0.30
C LEU A 136 -8.35 -2.82 0.97
N ALA A 137 -8.67 -4.12 0.82
CA ALA A 137 -9.03 -4.99 1.94
C ALA A 137 -7.85 -5.20 2.90
N TRP A 138 -6.64 -5.40 2.38
CA TRP A 138 -5.44 -5.58 3.18
C TRP A 138 -5.08 -4.32 3.99
N VAL A 139 -5.18 -3.14 3.38
CA VAL A 139 -4.90 -1.88 4.08
C VAL A 139 -5.98 -1.57 5.13
N ALA A 140 -7.24 -1.92 4.88
CA ALA A 140 -8.29 -1.86 5.91
C ALA A 140 -7.95 -2.75 7.11
N PHE A 141 -7.53 -3.98 6.87
CA PHE A 141 -7.08 -4.91 7.90
C PHE A 141 -5.84 -4.37 8.65
N ALA A 142 -4.83 -3.89 7.91
CA ALA A 142 -3.62 -3.30 8.50
C ALA A 142 -3.95 -2.07 9.36
N GLY A 143 -4.88 -1.23 8.92
CA GLY A 143 -5.37 -0.08 9.68
C GLY A 143 -6.07 -0.49 10.98
N TYR A 144 -6.91 -1.51 10.94
CA TYR A 144 -7.56 -2.06 12.13
C TYR A 144 -6.53 -2.68 13.10
N LEU A 145 -5.55 -3.40 12.58
CA LEU A 145 -4.44 -3.92 13.39
C LEU A 145 -3.62 -2.78 14.03
N ASN A 146 -3.28 -1.76 13.24
CA ASN A 146 -2.56 -0.58 13.73
C ASN A 146 -3.33 0.13 14.86
N TRP A 147 -4.63 0.38 14.66
CA TRP A 147 -5.49 0.96 15.69
C TRP A 147 -5.50 0.13 16.98
N THR A 148 -5.64 -1.20 16.85
CA THR A 148 -5.64 -2.11 17.99
C THR A 148 -4.31 -2.07 18.74
N VAL A 149 -3.18 -2.11 18.03
CA VAL A 149 -1.84 -2.01 18.62
C VAL A 149 -1.65 -0.66 19.31
N ALA A 150 -2.07 0.44 18.68
CA ALA A 150 -1.98 1.77 19.27
C ALA A 150 -2.75 1.86 20.60
N ARG A 151 -3.96 1.34 20.65
CA ARG A 151 -4.77 1.29 21.90
C ARG A 151 -4.17 0.40 22.98
N LEU A 152 -3.70 -0.79 22.61
CA LEU A 152 -3.12 -1.73 23.57
C LEU A 152 -1.85 -1.19 24.24
N ASN A 153 -1.16 -0.25 23.59
CA ASN A 153 0.10 0.33 24.07
C ASN A 153 -0.02 1.81 24.50
N ALA A 154 -1.24 2.29 24.71
CA ALA A 154 -1.54 3.64 25.21
C ALA A 154 -1.00 4.78 24.32
N TYR A 155 -1.04 4.60 22.98
CA TYR A 155 -0.82 5.68 22.01
C TYR A 155 -2.11 6.40 21.63
N LEU A 156 -3.27 5.80 21.89
CA LEU A 156 -4.62 6.32 21.65
C LEU A 156 -5.50 6.13 22.89
#